data_b32b287dbd4d0d1013f4c0ce6c2a6469
#
_entry.id   b32b287dbd4d0d1013f4c0ce6c2a6469
#
_cell.length_a   1.000
_cell.length_b   1.000
_cell.length_c   1.000
_cell.angle_alpha   90.00
_cell.angle_beta   90.00
_cell.angle_gamma   90.00
#
_symmetry.space_group_name_H-M   'P 1'
#
loop_
_entity.id
_entity.type
_entity.pdbx_description
1 polymer ?
#
loop_
_entity_poly.entity_id
_entity_poly.type
_entity_poly.pdbx_seq_one_letter_code
_entity_poly.pdbx_strand_id
1 'polypeptide(L)'
;MTTTTKIGQGYYQSGYGRGFKKNPIVRLINGKAYVKAAIEKGLNIDVFGKRLSFFFNAHNNLFEEVAKFRAARKMWAQIMQDLGATDPKALMLRFHTQTGGATLTAQQPMNNISRVTIQTIAAVLGGTQSLHTNGFDEALGLPTEEAAGIALKTQQVVAFESGITDTADPLAGSYFVESLTNEIEIKALELIQQIDTMGGSVAAIESGFMQNKIGESAYAYQKQIEQGEKTIIGVNKFVQAETNNTALLKIDDAIRKVQVEKLQQLKNERDAVTVAQHLEALSTAAKSDVNLMPHILNAVESYATLGEIADVLRNVFGEYKG
;
A
#
# COMPACT_ATOMS: atom_id res chain seq x y z
N MET A 1 10.61 12.16 12.11
CA MET A 1 9.87 12.02 10.86
C MET A 1 9.46 10.57 10.71
N THR A 2 8.19 10.28 10.90
CA THR A 2 7.61 8.99 10.53
C THR A 2 7.37 9.02 9.03
N THR A 3 8.37 8.62 8.25
CA THR A 3 8.20 8.42 6.82
C THR A 3 7.38 7.16 6.62
N THR A 4 6.07 7.26 6.86
CA THR A 4 5.14 6.25 6.35
C THR A 4 5.15 6.46 4.85
N THR A 5 5.83 5.59 4.11
CA THR A 5 5.86 5.63 2.65
C THR A 5 4.48 5.27 2.12
N LYS A 6 3.55 6.22 2.22
CA LYS A 6 2.20 6.14 1.61
C LYS A 6 2.23 6.39 0.10
N ILE A 7 3.41 6.60 -0.48
CA ILE A 7 3.56 6.79 -1.92
C ILE A 7 3.23 5.47 -2.60
N GLY A 8 2.13 5.44 -3.31
CA GLY A 8 1.65 4.28 -4.06
C GLY A 8 0.24 3.79 -3.71
N GLN A 9 -0.42 4.29 -2.67
CA GLN A 9 -1.80 3.89 -2.38
C GLN A 9 -2.78 4.27 -3.52
N GLY A 10 -2.59 5.41 -4.18
CA GLY A 10 -3.47 5.87 -5.26
C GLY A 10 -3.41 5.04 -6.54
N TYR A 11 -2.24 4.48 -6.88
CA TYR A 11 -2.06 3.66 -8.08
C TYR A 11 -2.45 2.19 -7.91
N TYR A 12 -2.54 1.70 -6.68
CA TYR A 12 -2.76 0.27 -6.39
C TYR A 12 -4.21 -0.05 -5.98
N GLN A 13 -5.02 0.96 -5.65
CA GLN A 13 -6.45 0.80 -5.39
C GLN A 13 -7.32 0.85 -6.66
N SER A 14 -6.85 1.51 -7.72
CA SER A 14 -7.52 1.43 -9.03
C SER A 14 -7.26 0.03 -9.61
N GLY A 15 -8.28 -0.66 -10.10
CA GLY A 15 -8.34 -2.06 -10.56
C GLY A 15 -7.18 -2.64 -11.40
N TYR A 16 -6.09 -1.92 -11.56
CA TYR A 16 -4.85 -2.33 -12.23
C TYR A 16 -3.94 -3.24 -11.40
N GLY A 17 -4.23 -3.40 -10.09
CA GLY A 17 -3.41 -4.22 -9.19
C GLY A 17 -3.62 -5.73 -9.28
N ARG A 18 -4.56 -6.21 -10.10
CA ARG A 18 -4.99 -7.62 -10.11
C ARG A 18 -3.94 -8.63 -10.58
N GLY A 19 -2.94 -8.21 -11.32
CA GLY A 19 -2.00 -9.14 -11.95
C GLY A 19 -0.57 -9.07 -11.43
N PHE A 20 -0.25 -8.16 -10.51
CA PHE A 20 1.14 -7.95 -10.16
C PHE A 20 1.58 -8.77 -8.96
N LYS A 21 1.89 -10.05 -9.19
CA LYS A 21 2.59 -10.94 -8.24
C LYS A 21 3.93 -10.37 -7.75
N LYS A 22 4.41 -9.30 -8.39
CA LYS A 22 5.68 -8.58 -8.16
C LYS A 22 5.51 -7.33 -7.27
N ASN A 23 4.35 -7.07 -6.70
CA ASN A 23 4.08 -5.89 -5.87
C ASN A 23 5.09 -5.67 -4.72
N PRO A 24 5.58 -6.70 -4.00
CA PRO A 24 6.63 -6.54 -2.99
C PRO A 24 7.90 -5.96 -3.58
N ILE A 25 8.26 -6.31 -4.81
CA ILE A 25 9.48 -5.88 -5.49
C ILE A 25 9.50 -4.37 -5.68
N VAL A 26 8.42 -3.80 -6.22
CA VAL A 26 8.29 -2.34 -6.40
C VAL A 26 8.43 -1.61 -5.07
N ARG A 27 7.85 -2.16 -4.01
CA ARG A 27 7.96 -1.56 -2.66
C ARG A 27 9.37 -1.65 -2.10
N LEU A 28 10.05 -2.78 -2.28
CA LEU A 28 11.44 -2.93 -1.85
C LEU A 28 12.39 -2.02 -2.63
N ILE A 29 12.18 -1.87 -3.94
CA ILE A 29 12.98 -0.96 -4.78
C ILE A 29 12.78 0.50 -4.37
N ASN A 30 11.52 0.92 -4.15
CA ASN A 30 11.22 2.26 -3.67
C ASN A 30 11.82 2.47 -2.27
N GLY A 31 11.72 1.48 -1.37
CA GLY A 31 12.36 1.50 -0.06
C GLY A 31 13.87 1.67 -0.17
N LYS A 32 14.53 0.93 -1.07
CA LYS A 32 15.96 1.05 -1.37
C LYS A 32 16.33 2.47 -1.85
N ALA A 33 15.52 3.07 -2.73
CA ALA A 33 15.74 4.43 -3.21
C ALA A 33 15.64 5.46 -2.08
N TYR A 34 14.64 5.32 -1.18
CA TYR A 34 14.52 6.20 -0.01
C TYR A 34 15.67 6.06 0.96
N VAL A 35 16.13 4.83 1.21
CA VAL A 35 17.30 4.58 2.08
C VAL A 35 18.54 5.24 1.50
N LYS A 36 18.82 5.08 0.20
CA LYS A 36 19.94 5.74 -0.48
C LYS A 36 19.87 7.26 -0.34
N ALA A 37 18.74 7.87 -0.65
CA ALA A 37 18.55 9.31 -0.53
C ALA A 37 18.74 9.83 0.91
N ALA A 38 18.32 9.05 1.92
CA ALA A 38 18.51 9.39 3.31
C ALA A 38 19.99 9.33 3.72
N ILE A 39 20.73 8.32 3.26
CA ILE A 39 22.17 8.19 3.47
C ILE A 39 22.93 9.35 2.81
N GLU A 40 22.59 9.70 1.57
CA GLU A 40 23.16 10.84 0.83
C GLU A 40 22.98 12.18 1.56
N LYS A 41 21.88 12.31 2.33
CA LYS A 41 21.63 13.46 3.21
C LYS A 41 22.30 13.35 4.58
N GLY A 42 23.19 12.37 4.79
CA GLY A 42 23.97 12.22 6.01
C GLY A 42 23.24 11.54 7.18
N LEU A 43 22.07 10.92 6.94
CA LEU A 43 21.33 10.24 7.99
C LEU A 43 21.95 8.84 8.28
N ASN A 44 22.00 8.48 9.55
CA ASN A 44 22.51 7.17 9.97
C ASN A 44 21.47 6.07 9.71
N ILE A 45 21.82 5.09 8.88
CA ILE A 45 20.94 3.98 8.45
C ILE A 45 20.46 3.13 9.65
N ASP A 46 21.28 2.91 10.66
CA ASP A 46 20.90 2.15 11.86
C ASP A 46 19.95 2.92 12.78
N VAL A 47 19.80 4.23 12.59
CA VAL A 47 18.83 5.05 13.32
C VAL A 47 17.50 5.12 12.59
N PHE A 48 17.49 5.57 11.33
CA PHE A 48 16.24 5.72 10.60
C PHE A 48 15.68 4.39 10.06
N GLY A 49 16.53 3.41 9.75
CA GLY A 49 16.11 2.10 9.23
C GLY A 49 15.14 1.37 10.15
N LYS A 50 15.28 1.54 11.47
CA LYS A 50 14.37 0.99 12.48
C LYS A 50 12.94 1.55 12.41
N ARG A 51 12.73 2.68 11.70
CA ARG A 51 11.45 3.37 11.58
C ARG A 51 10.77 3.15 10.24
N LEU A 52 11.44 2.48 9.31
CA LEU A 52 10.86 2.14 8.02
C LEU A 52 9.78 1.07 8.20
N SER A 53 8.68 1.25 7.51
CA SER A 53 7.59 0.28 7.45
C SER A 53 7.01 0.22 6.05
N PHE A 54 6.43 -0.94 5.73
CA PHE A 54 5.88 -1.24 4.41
C PHE A 54 4.39 -1.55 4.52
N PHE A 55 3.74 -1.50 3.39
CA PHE A 55 2.35 -1.89 3.23
C PHE A 55 2.26 -2.91 2.10
N PHE A 56 1.73 -4.09 2.37
CA PHE A 56 1.54 -5.15 1.39
C PHE A 56 0.07 -5.54 1.26
N ASN A 57 -0.28 -6.19 0.13
CA ASN A 57 -1.56 -6.84 -0.04
C ASN A 57 -1.39 -8.35 0.07
N ALA A 58 -2.44 -9.05 0.53
CA ALA A 58 -2.57 -10.50 0.46
C ALA A 58 -3.71 -10.88 -0.49
N HIS A 59 -3.41 -11.73 -1.47
CA HIS A 59 -4.36 -12.27 -2.45
C HIS A 59 -4.76 -13.71 -2.10
N ASN A 60 -5.53 -14.37 -2.98
CA ASN A 60 -6.17 -15.67 -2.68
C ASN A 60 -5.23 -16.89 -2.80
N ASN A 61 -4.05 -16.76 -3.44
CA ASN A 61 -3.14 -17.89 -3.59
C ASN A 61 -2.30 -18.06 -2.31
N LEU A 62 -2.84 -18.85 -1.36
CA LEU A 62 -2.33 -18.98 0.00
C LEU A 62 -0.80 -19.16 0.08
N PHE A 63 -0.28 -20.20 -0.58
CA PHE A 63 1.14 -20.53 -0.45
C PHE A 63 2.05 -19.52 -1.17
N GLU A 64 1.60 -18.97 -2.28
CA GLU A 64 2.33 -17.92 -2.99
C GLU A 64 2.44 -16.64 -2.16
N GLU A 65 1.36 -16.27 -1.46
CA GLU A 65 1.36 -15.10 -0.59
C GLU A 65 2.28 -15.30 0.64
N VAL A 66 2.25 -16.47 1.26
CA VAL A 66 3.18 -16.81 2.36
C VAL A 66 4.63 -16.76 1.87
N ALA A 67 4.94 -17.40 0.75
CA ALA A 67 6.28 -17.42 0.15
C ALA A 67 6.75 -16.00 -0.22
N LYS A 68 5.85 -15.17 -0.75
CA LYS A 68 6.10 -13.76 -1.06
C LYS A 68 6.57 -12.96 0.16
N PHE A 69 5.90 -13.10 1.30
CA PHE A 69 6.28 -12.39 2.53
C PHE A 69 7.61 -12.91 3.10
N ARG A 70 7.86 -14.21 3.00
CA ARG A 70 9.14 -14.83 3.39
C ARG A 70 10.30 -14.28 2.54
N ALA A 71 10.16 -14.31 1.21
CA ALA A 71 11.14 -13.77 0.28
C ALA A 71 11.37 -12.26 0.51
N ALA A 72 10.31 -11.47 0.72
CA ALA A 72 10.42 -10.04 0.96
C ALA A 72 11.25 -9.72 2.22
N ARG A 73 11.06 -10.46 3.34
CA ARG A 73 11.87 -10.27 4.56
C ARG A 73 13.35 -10.56 4.32
N LYS A 74 13.65 -11.66 3.64
CA LYS A 74 15.03 -12.05 3.33
C LYS A 74 15.72 -11.01 2.43
N MET A 75 15.05 -10.63 1.34
CA MET A 75 15.58 -9.63 0.40
C MET A 75 15.78 -8.27 1.05
N TRP A 76 14.85 -7.82 1.90
CA TRP A 76 15.00 -6.54 2.59
C TRP A 76 16.18 -6.52 3.53
N ALA A 77 16.38 -7.59 4.31
CA ALA A 77 17.54 -7.72 5.20
C ALA A 77 18.85 -7.62 4.41
N GLN A 78 18.95 -8.30 3.26
CA GLN A 78 20.11 -8.24 2.38
C GLN A 78 20.31 -6.82 1.81
N ILE A 79 19.26 -6.18 1.30
CA ILE A 79 19.33 -4.81 0.77
C ILE A 79 19.86 -3.84 1.83
N MET A 80 19.40 -3.95 3.08
CA MET A 80 19.83 -3.06 4.15
C MET A 80 21.27 -3.33 4.56
N GLN A 81 21.71 -4.59 4.59
CA GLN A 81 23.11 -4.96 4.84
C GLN A 81 24.03 -4.42 3.74
N ASP A 82 23.67 -4.57 2.47
CA ASP A 82 24.41 -4.05 1.32
C ASP A 82 24.54 -2.52 1.34
N LEU A 83 23.59 -1.84 1.97
CA LEU A 83 23.60 -0.38 2.19
C LEU A 83 24.31 0.04 3.49
N GLY A 84 24.89 -0.91 4.23
CA GLY A 84 25.74 -0.65 5.40
C GLY A 84 25.01 -0.69 6.75
N ALA A 85 23.76 -1.19 6.83
CA ALA A 85 23.11 -1.40 8.11
C ALA A 85 23.73 -2.55 8.89
N THR A 86 23.98 -2.34 10.17
CA THR A 86 24.58 -3.31 11.09
C THR A 86 23.65 -3.69 12.24
N ASP A 87 22.71 -2.83 12.62
CA ASP A 87 21.76 -3.10 13.68
C ASP A 87 20.66 -4.08 13.19
N PRO A 88 20.51 -5.27 13.86
CA PRO A 88 19.48 -6.24 13.47
C PRO A 88 18.07 -5.66 13.36
N LYS A 89 17.74 -4.63 14.16
CA LYS A 89 16.42 -3.97 14.09
C LYS A 89 16.25 -3.12 12.84
N ALA A 90 17.34 -2.63 12.24
CA ALA A 90 17.30 -1.91 10.96
C ALA A 90 17.11 -2.87 9.77
N LEU A 91 17.52 -4.13 9.90
CA LEU A 91 17.36 -5.19 8.89
C LEU A 91 15.92 -5.74 8.81
N MET A 92 15.11 -5.52 9.85
CA MET A 92 13.77 -6.09 9.93
C MET A 92 12.82 -5.40 8.94
N LEU A 93 12.17 -6.18 8.09
CA LEU A 93 11.03 -5.73 7.28
C LEU A 93 9.78 -5.67 8.16
N ARG A 94 9.37 -4.47 8.55
CA ARG A 94 8.09 -4.24 9.24
C ARG A 94 7.03 -3.90 8.20
N PHE A 95 5.88 -4.57 8.25
CA PHE A 95 4.84 -4.31 7.29
C PHE A 95 3.43 -4.50 7.84
N HIS A 96 2.55 -3.69 7.32
CA HIS A 96 1.10 -3.86 7.42
C HIS A 96 0.61 -4.62 6.19
N THR A 97 -0.34 -5.51 6.36
CA THR A 97 -1.01 -6.16 5.23
C THR A 97 -2.48 -5.76 5.17
N GLN A 98 -2.95 -5.47 3.97
CA GLN A 98 -4.38 -5.40 3.67
C GLN A 98 -4.76 -6.59 2.78
N THR A 99 -5.89 -7.20 3.04
CA THR A 99 -6.47 -8.19 2.12
C THR A 99 -6.75 -7.55 0.75
N GLY A 100 -6.65 -8.33 -0.31
CA GLY A 100 -6.65 -7.81 -1.68
C GLY A 100 -8.05 -7.44 -2.19
N GLY A 101 -8.51 -6.21 -1.98
CA GLY A 101 -9.81 -5.72 -2.48
C GLY A 101 -10.00 -5.94 -3.99
N ALA A 102 -8.92 -5.83 -4.78
CA ALA A 102 -8.95 -6.11 -6.22
C ALA A 102 -9.30 -7.57 -6.58
N THR A 103 -9.30 -8.49 -5.64
CA THR A 103 -9.71 -9.90 -5.84
C THR A 103 -11.16 -10.16 -5.44
N LEU A 104 -11.81 -9.18 -4.82
CA LEU A 104 -13.20 -9.27 -4.41
C LEU A 104 -14.13 -8.94 -5.58
N THR A 105 -15.30 -9.55 -5.60
CA THR A 105 -16.24 -9.46 -6.73
C THR A 105 -17.55 -8.84 -6.31
N ALA A 106 -18.18 -8.10 -7.23
CA ALA A 106 -19.53 -7.60 -7.05
C ALA A 106 -20.56 -8.74 -7.12
N GLN A 107 -20.24 -9.78 -7.91
CA GLN A 107 -21.06 -10.99 -8.03
C GLN A 107 -20.93 -11.84 -6.76
N GLN A 108 -22.09 -12.29 -6.24
CA GLN A 108 -22.16 -13.14 -5.04
C GLN A 108 -21.28 -12.57 -3.89
N PRO A 109 -21.53 -11.34 -3.41
CA PRO A 109 -20.61 -10.61 -2.55
C PRO A 109 -20.33 -11.33 -1.21
N MET A 110 -21.25 -12.17 -0.73
CA MET A 110 -21.03 -12.96 0.50
C MET A 110 -19.87 -13.95 0.37
N ASN A 111 -19.54 -14.42 -0.85
CA ASN A 111 -18.36 -15.25 -1.08
C ASN A 111 -17.03 -14.49 -0.81
N ASN A 112 -17.08 -13.18 -0.77
CA ASN A 112 -15.92 -12.36 -0.42
C ASN A 112 -15.46 -12.58 1.02
N ILE A 113 -16.34 -12.98 1.93
CA ILE A 113 -15.98 -13.36 3.31
C ILE A 113 -14.97 -14.52 3.29
N SER A 114 -15.25 -15.57 2.52
CA SER A 114 -14.33 -16.69 2.36
C SER A 114 -13.00 -16.27 1.71
N ARG A 115 -13.03 -15.39 0.70
CA ARG A 115 -11.82 -14.85 0.06
C ARG A 115 -10.97 -14.09 1.06
N VAL A 116 -11.59 -13.18 1.81
CA VAL A 116 -10.91 -12.39 2.84
C VAL A 116 -10.34 -13.28 3.94
N THR A 117 -11.04 -14.34 4.35
CA THR A 117 -10.54 -15.31 5.33
C THR A 117 -9.26 -16.00 4.84
N ILE A 118 -9.22 -16.49 3.60
CA ILE A 118 -8.02 -17.11 3.00
C ILE A 118 -6.86 -16.11 2.94
N GLN A 119 -7.12 -14.88 2.55
CA GLN A 119 -6.12 -13.81 2.49
C GLN A 119 -5.59 -13.45 3.89
N THR A 120 -6.47 -13.44 4.88
CA THR A 120 -6.12 -13.23 6.29
C THR A 120 -5.17 -14.32 6.80
N ILE A 121 -5.49 -15.60 6.54
CA ILE A 121 -4.65 -16.73 6.88
C ILE A 121 -3.28 -16.61 6.19
N ALA A 122 -3.25 -16.25 4.90
CA ALA A 122 -2.01 -16.04 4.16
C ALA A 122 -1.15 -14.93 4.76
N ALA A 123 -1.75 -13.82 5.18
CA ALA A 123 -1.05 -12.70 5.81
C ALA A 123 -0.46 -13.08 7.17
N VAL A 124 -1.23 -13.79 8.00
CA VAL A 124 -0.81 -14.23 9.34
C VAL A 124 0.33 -15.25 9.23
N LEU A 125 0.18 -16.31 8.42
CA LEU A 125 1.24 -17.29 8.17
C LEU A 125 2.45 -16.66 7.47
N GLY A 126 2.24 -15.59 6.71
CA GLY A 126 3.29 -14.78 6.11
C GLY A 126 4.03 -13.86 7.07
N GLY A 127 3.60 -13.76 8.34
CA GLY A 127 4.28 -13.01 9.39
C GLY A 127 4.04 -11.49 9.34
N THR A 128 2.84 -11.04 8.96
CA THR A 128 2.46 -9.62 9.04
C THR A 128 2.41 -9.12 10.49
N GLN A 129 2.78 -7.84 10.72
CA GLN A 129 2.73 -7.25 12.07
C GLN A 129 1.38 -6.57 12.36
N SER A 130 0.66 -6.17 11.33
CA SER A 130 -0.70 -5.64 11.45
C SER A 130 -1.50 -5.98 10.20
N LEU A 131 -2.82 -6.05 10.33
CA LEU A 131 -3.70 -6.53 9.28
C LEU A 131 -4.96 -5.67 9.18
N HIS A 132 -5.37 -5.39 7.95
CA HIS A 132 -6.69 -4.88 7.60
C HIS A 132 -7.42 -5.89 6.71
N THR A 133 -8.65 -6.20 7.06
CA THR A 133 -9.57 -7.04 6.28
C THR A 133 -10.62 -6.19 5.59
N ASN A 134 -10.83 -6.39 4.29
CA ASN A 134 -11.85 -5.68 3.54
C ASN A 134 -13.25 -6.21 3.86
N GLY A 135 -14.25 -5.35 3.78
CA GLY A 135 -15.66 -5.77 3.83
C GLY A 135 -16.05 -6.64 2.65
N PHE A 136 -17.06 -7.46 2.80
CA PHE A 136 -17.57 -8.29 1.71
C PHE A 136 -18.15 -7.45 0.55
N ASP A 137 -18.52 -6.20 0.83
CA ASP A 137 -19.08 -5.22 -0.09
C ASP A 137 -18.03 -4.31 -0.78
N GLU A 138 -16.75 -4.57 -0.57
CA GLU A 138 -15.61 -3.79 -1.11
C GLU A 138 -15.70 -3.53 -2.63
N ALA A 139 -16.21 -4.49 -3.39
CA ALA A 139 -16.36 -4.35 -4.84
C ALA A 139 -17.60 -3.54 -5.25
N LEU A 140 -18.47 -3.20 -4.31
CA LEU A 140 -19.72 -2.49 -4.53
C LEU A 140 -19.65 -1.02 -4.10
N GLY A 141 -18.86 -0.71 -3.06
CA GLY A 141 -18.77 0.65 -2.54
C GLY A 141 -18.00 0.74 -1.23
N LEU A 142 -18.29 1.80 -0.46
CA LEU A 142 -17.74 1.94 0.89
C LEU A 142 -18.40 0.91 1.83
N PRO A 143 -17.66 0.39 2.82
CA PRO A 143 -18.17 -0.64 3.69
C PRO A 143 -19.35 -0.13 4.53
N THR A 144 -20.40 -0.94 4.59
CA THR A 144 -21.49 -0.76 5.56
C THR A 144 -20.98 -1.13 6.97
N GLU A 145 -21.70 -0.72 8.01
CA GLU A 145 -21.40 -1.10 9.41
C GLU A 145 -21.38 -2.62 9.57
N GLU A 146 -22.33 -3.32 8.95
CA GLU A 146 -22.38 -4.79 8.94
C GLU A 146 -21.14 -5.39 8.29
N ALA A 147 -20.75 -4.93 7.10
CA ALA A 147 -19.58 -5.43 6.39
C ALA A 147 -18.28 -5.17 7.17
N ALA A 148 -18.14 -3.99 7.76
CA ALA A 148 -17.00 -3.65 8.62
C ALA A 148 -16.97 -4.53 9.88
N GLY A 149 -18.12 -4.80 10.49
CA GLY A 149 -18.26 -5.70 11.63
C GLY A 149 -17.84 -7.14 11.30
N ILE A 150 -18.29 -7.69 10.17
CA ILE A 150 -17.91 -9.02 9.69
C ILE A 150 -16.39 -9.07 9.37
N ALA A 151 -15.85 -8.04 8.72
CA ALA A 151 -14.43 -7.96 8.43
C ALA A 151 -13.57 -8.01 9.70
N LEU A 152 -13.96 -7.29 10.75
CA LEU A 152 -13.30 -7.34 12.06
C LEU A 152 -13.45 -8.74 12.70
N LYS A 153 -14.65 -9.33 12.68
CA LYS A 153 -14.89 -10.67 13.21
C LYS A 153 -14.08 -11.73 12.49
N THR A 154 -13.86 -11.60 11.19
CA THR A 154 -12.98 -12.50 10.43
C THR A 154 -11.56 -12.54 11.00
N GLN A 155 -10.98 -11.39 11.38
CA GLN A 155 -9.68 -11.37 12.05
C GLN A 155 -9.74 -12.06 13.42
N GLN A 156 -10.79 -11.80 14.20
CA GLN A 156 -10.95 -12.39 15.53
C GLN A 156 -11.11 -13.91 15.48
N VAL A 157 -11.91 -14.45 14.55
CA VAL A 157 -12.07 -15.89 14.35
C VAL A 157 -10.72 -16.53 14.00
N VAL A 158 -9.98 -15.95 13.05
CA VAL A 158 -8.65 -16.46 12.68
C VAL A 158 -7.68 -16.39 13.86
N ALA A 159 -7.71 -15.33 14.65
CA ALA A 159 -6.77 -15.15 15.77
C ALA A 159 -7.08 -16.06 16.98
N PHE A 160 -8.35 -16.28 17.31
CA PHE A 160 -8.74 -16.89 18.58
C PHE A 160 -9.32 -18.30 18.45
N GLU A 161 -9.80 -18.70 17.27
CA GLU A 161 -10.46 -20.00 17.10
C GLU A 161 -9.65 -20.99 16.25
N SER A 162 -8.62 -20.51 15.51
CA SER A 162 -7.90 -21.35 14.54
C SER A 162 -6.61 -21.99 15.07
N GLY A 163 -6.08 -21.53 16.21
CA GLY A 163 -4.77 -21.94 16.71
C GLY A 163 -3.58 -21.42 15.88
N ILE A 164 -3.82 -20.64 14.84
CA ILE A 164 -2.76 -20.17 13.90
C ILE A 164 -1.75 -19.25 14.59
N THR A 165 -2.12 -18.62 15.71
CA THR A 165 -1.27 -17.73 16.49
C THR A 165 -0.40 -18.46 17.53
N ASP A 166 -0.59 -19.76 17.71
CA ASP A 166 0.11 -20.56 18.72
C ASP A 166 1.54 -20.92 18.32
N THR A 167 1.89 -20.69 17.07
CA THR A 167 3.21 -21.02 16.51
C THR A 167 3.72 -19.95 15.56
N ALA A 168 5.05 -19.92 15.34
CA ALA A 168 5.69 -19.07 14.38
C ALA A 168 6.14 -19.89 13.17
N ASP A 169 5.81 -19.39 11.96
CA ASP A 169 6.21 -19.97 10.67
C ASP A 169 6.01 -21.51 10.56
N PRO A 170 4.77 -22.01 10.75
CA PRO A 170 4.50 -23.46 10.75
C PRO A 170 4.72 -24.11 9.38
N LEU A 171 4.90 -23.33 8.32
CA LEU A 171 5.18 -23.79 6.97
C LEU A 171 6.67 -23.88 6.65
N ALA A 172 7.55 -23.50 7.59
CA ALA A 172 9.01 -23.65 7.45
C ALA A 172 9.40 -25.11 7.23
N GLY A 173 10.30 -25.35 6.27
CA GLY A 173 10.76 -26.69 5.90
C GLY A 173 9.79 -27.44 4.94
N SER A 174 8.65 -26.88 4.59
CA SER A 174 7.82 -27.41 3.50
C SER A 174 8.56 -27.29 2.18
N TYR A 175 8.88 -28.40 1.53
CA TYR A 175 9.59 -28.41 0.24
C TYR A 175 8.96 -27.49 -0.78
N PHE A 176 7.62 -27.46 -0.85
CA PHE A 176 6.87 -26.61 -1.77
C PHE A 176 7.02 -25.13 -1.44
N VAL A 177 6.84 -24.75 -0.18
CA VAL A 177 6.91 -23.35 0.24
C VAL A 177 8.34 -22.80 0.15
N GLU A 178 9.35 -23.60 0.51
CA GLU A 178 10.75 -23.19 0.39
C GLU A 178 11.16 -23.02 -1.09
N SER A 179 10.79 -23.95 -1.96
CA SER A 179 11.02 -23.84 -3.41
C SER A 179 10.35 -22.60 -3.99
N LEU A 180 9.08 -22.36 -3.65
CA LEU A 180 8.32 -21.21 -4.13
C LEU A 180 8.90 -19.88 -3.60
N THR A 181 9.39 -19.88 -2.35
CA THR A 181 10.08 -18.72 -1.75
C THR A 181 11.35 -18.37 -2.54
N ASN A 182 12.16 -19.36 -2.87
CA ASN A 182 13.38 -19.18 -3.64
C ASN A 182 13.08 -18.71 -5.09
N GLU A 183 12.06 -19.27 -5.75
CA GLU A 183 11.70 -18.83 -7.08
C GLU A 183 11.22 -17.37 -7.10
N ILE A 184 10.43 -16.97 -6.12
CA ILE A 184 9.97 -15.58 -5.99
C ILE A 184 11.16 -14.65 -5.75
N GLU A 185 12.10 -15.05 -4.89
CA GLU A 185 13.32 -14.29 -4.61
C GLU A 185 14.15 -14.07 -5.88
N ILE A 186 14.44 -15.15 -6.63
CA ILE A 186 15.22 -15.08 -7.87
C ILE A 186 14.58 -14.12 -8.87
N LYS A 187 13.30 -14.30 -9.18
CA LYS A 187 12.59 -13.44 -10.12
C LYS A 187 12.49 -11.98 -9.65
N ALA A 188 12.44 -11.79 -8.34
CA ALA A 188 12.44 -10.47 -7.73
C ALA A 188 13.79 -9.77 -7.89
N LEU A 189 14.88 -10.47 -7.60
CA LEU A 189 16.23 -9.95 -7.74
C LEU A 189 16.57 -9.60 -9.18
N GLU A 190 16.16 -10.42 -10.17
CA GLU A 190 16.31 -10.11 -11.59
C GLU A 190 15.64 -8.77 -11.97
N LEU A 191 14.44 -8.52 -11.47
CA LEU A 191 13.72 -7.26 -11.73
C LEU A 191 14.36 -6.08 -11.00
N ILE A 192 14.83 -6.28 -9.77
CA ILE A 192 15.57 -5.27 -9.00
C ILE A 192 16.82 -4.86 -9.78
N GLN A 193 17.57 -5.84 -10.30
CA GLN A 193 18.77 -5.59 -11.08
C GLN A 193 18.48 -4.83 -12.38
N GLN A 194 17.40 -5.18 -13.10
CA GLN A 194 16.96 -4.43 -14.28
C GLN A 194 16.69 -2.96 -13.94
N ILE A 195 15.99 -2.69 -12.84
CA ILE A 195 15.66 -1.34 -12.42
C ILE A 195 16.92 -0.58 -11.96
N ASP A 196 17.83 -1.24 -11.25
CA ASP A 196 19.11 -0.64 -10.85
C ASP A 196 19.94 -0.23 -12.08
N THR A 197 19.98 -1.04 -13.15
CA THR A 197 20.69 -0.71 -14.39
C THR A 197 20.06 0.45 -15.15
N MET A 198 18.78 0.73 -14.95
CA MET A 198 18.08 1.89 -15.52
C MET A 198 18.34 3.20 -14.75
N GLY A 199 19.10 3.16 -13.65
CA GLY A 199 19.33 4.31 -12.77
C GLY A 199 18.45 4.34 -11.52
N GLY A 200 17.75 3.23 -11.22
CA GLY A 200 16.95 3.06 -10.02
C GLY A 200 15.46 3.35 -10.20
N SER A 201 14.75 3.40 -9.07
CA SER A 201 13.28 3.48 -9.05
C SER A 201 12.71 4.71 -9.76
N VAL A 202 13.31 5.88 -9.58
CA VAL A 202 12.84 7.15 -10.17
C VAL A 202 12.93 7.07 -11.69
N ALA A 203 14.08 6.72 -12.23
CA ALA A 203 14.29 6.59 -13.68
C ALA A 203 13.37 5.52 -14.32
N ALA A 204 13.13 4.41 -13.61
CA ALA A 204 12.20 3.38 -14.07
C ALA A 204 10.73 3.84 -14.07
N ILE A 205 10.34 4.74 -13.16
CA ILE A 205 9.01 5.36 -13.16
C ILE A 205 8.90 6.38 -14.29
N GLU A 206 9.88 7.26 -14.44
CA GLU A 206 9.90 8.31 -15.48
C GLU A 206 9.89 7.74 -16.89
N SER A 207 10.57 6.61 -17.09
CA SER A 207 10.56 5.89 -18.39
C SER A 207 9.27 5.10 -18.65
N GLY A 208 8.33 5.05 -17.71
CA GLY A 208 7.11 4.25 -17.80
C GLY A 208 7.32 2.74 -17.64
N PHE A 209 8.54 2.28 -17.35
CA PHE A 209 8.84 0.85 -17.24
C PHE A 209 7.98 0.13 -16.19
N MET A 210 7.83 0.73 -15.01
CA MET A 210 7.03 0.13 -13.94
C MET A 210 5.54 0.06 -14.31
N GLN A 211 5.00 1.12 -14.89
CA GLN A 211 3.61 1.21 -15.34
C GLN A 211 3.32 0.16 -16.41
N ASN A 212 4.21 0.02 -17.40
CA ASN A 212 4.10 -0.97 -18.46
C ASN A 212 4.11 -2.40 -17.91
N LYS A 213 5.02 -2.71 -16.96
CA LYS A 213 5.07 -4.04 -16.32
C LYS A 213 3.81 -4.36 -15.50
N ILE A 214 3.22 -3.36 -14.86
CA ILE A 214 1.93 -3.49 -14.16
C ILE A 214 0.81 -3.78 -15.18
N GLY A 215 0.76 -3.01 -16.27
CA GLY A 215 -0.22 -3.18 -17.34
C GLY A 215 -0.15 -4.55 -18.01
N GLU A 216 1.06 -5.00 -18.41
CA GLU A 216 1.30 -6.34 -18.97
C GLU A 216 0.77 -7.45 -18.05
N SER A 217 1.07 -7.34 -16.76
CA SER A 217 0.64 -8.34 -15.78
C SER A 217 -0.88 -8.34 -15.57
N ALA A 218 -1.49 -7.15 -15.53
CA ALA A 218 -2.95 -7.02 -15.40
C ALA A 218 -3.67 -7.58 -16.63
N TYR A 219 -3.17 -7.29 -17.82
CA TYR A 219 -3.71 -7.81 -19.07
C TYR A 219 -3.60 -9.34 -19.16
N ALA A 220 -2.43 -9.89 -18.84
CA ALA A 220 -2.23 -11.34 -18.81
C ALA A 220 -3.18 -12.05 -17.83
N TYR A 221 -3.39 -11.46 -16.65
CA TYR A 221 -4.32 -11.96 -15.65
C TYR A 221 -5.78 -11.96 -16.17
N GLN A 222 -6.20 -10.86 -16.78
CA GLN A 222 -7.55 -10.74 -17.35
C GLN A 222 -7.76 -11.75 -18.46
N LYS A 223 -6.78 -11.94 -19.33
CA LYS A 223 -6.84 -12.92 -20.42
C LYS A 223 -6.99 -14.36 -19.90
N GLN A 224 -6.27 -14.71 -18.82
CA GLN A 224 -6.42 -16.03 -18.17
C GLN A 224 -7.84 -16.25 -17.62
N ILE A 225 -8.51 -15.21 -17.12
CA ILE A 225 -9.89 -15.29 -16.66
C ILE A 225 -10.83 -15.51 -17.85
N GLU A 226 -10.66 -14.77 -18.94
CA GLU A 226 -11.48 -14.86 -20.15
C GLU A 226 -11.33 -16.23 -20.84
N GLN A 227 -10.14 -16.79 -20.83
CA GLN A 227 -9.83 -18.11 -21.40
C GLN A 227 -10.22 -19.28 -20.47
N GLY A 228 -10.68 -18.98 -19.25
CA GLY A 228 -11.06 -20.02 -18.27
C GLY A 228 -9.88 -20.72 -17.60
N GLU A 229 -8.64 -20.31 -17.86
CA GLU A 229 -7.44 -20.82 -17.19
C GLU A 229 -7.43 -20.44 -15.71
N LYS A 230 -8.05 -19.30 -15.38
CA LYS A 230 -8.23 -18.82 -14.02
C LYS A 230 -9.71 -18.77 -13.66
N THR A 231 -10.08 -19.51 -12.63
CA THR A 231 -11.45 -19.56 -12.13
C THR A 231 -11.70 -18.53 -11.06
N ILE A 232 -12.78 -17.74 -11.23
CA ILE A 232 -13.33 -16.85 -10.21
C ILE A 232 -14.80 -17.20 -10.03
N ILE A 233 -15.12 -17.72 -8.84
CA ILE A 233 -16.49 -18.17 -8.50
C ILE A 233 -17.46 -17.02 -8.58
N GLY A 234 -18.59 -17.24 -9.25
CA GLY A 234 -19.64 -16.25 -9.49
C GLY A 234 -19.35 -15.31 -10.67
N VAL A 235 -18.13 -15.33 -11.25
CA VAL A 235 -17.75 -14.46 -12.38
C VAL A 235 -17.64 -15.28 -13.69
N ASN A 236 -16.77 -16.27 -13.74
CA ASN A 236 -16.59 -17.13 -14.92
C ASN A 236 -16.86 -18.62 -14.65
N LYS A 237 -17.19 -18.99 -13.42
CA LYS A 237 -17.62 -20.36 -13.05
C LYS A 237 -18.66 -20.30 -11.93
N PHE A 238 -19.61 -21.24 -11.95
CA PHE A 238 -20.75 -21.30 -11.03
C PHE A 238 -21.53 -19.97 -10.97
N VAL A 239 -21.74 -19.37 -12.13
CA VAL A 239 -22.51 -18.14 -12.29
C VAL A 239 -23.98 -18.43 -11.98
N GLN A 240 -24.62 -17.51 -11.25
CA GLN A 240 -26.05 -17.55 -10.95
C GLN A 240 -26.69 -16.26 -11.41
N ALA A 241 -27.96 -16.31 -11.78
CA ALA A 241 -28.73 -15.10 -12.01
C ALA A 241 -28.91 -14.36 -10.66
N GLU A 242 -28.43 -13.15 -10.58
CA GLU A 242 -28.42 -12.37 -9.33
C GLU A 242 -29.54 -11.33 -9.30
N THR A 243 -30.29 -11.30 -8.21
CA THR A 243 -30.95 -10.12 -7.70
C THR A 243 -30.05 -9.55 -6.58
N ASN A 244 -29.14 -8.62 -6.92
CA ASN A 244 -28.23 -8.07 -5.92
C ASN A 244 -28.98 -7.02 -5.08
N ASN A 245 -29.42 -7.40 -3.88
CA ASN A 245 -30.09 -6.54 -2.90
C ASN A 245 -29.13 -6.07 -1.79
N THR A 246 -27.81 -6.11 -2.00
CA THR A 246 -26.86 -5.67 -0.99
C THR A 246 -27.03 -4.19 -0.69
N ALA A 247 -27.29 -3.87 0.56
CA ALA A 247 -27.38 -2.48 1.01
C ALA A 247 -26.00 -1.80 0.81
N LEU A 248 -26.02 -0.61 0.24
CA LEU A 248 -24.79 0.20 0.04
C LEU A 248 -24.82 1.40 0.99
N LEU A 249 -23.66 1.74 1.53
CA LEU A 249 -23.49 2.96 2.30
C LEU A 249 -23.67 4.18 1.38
N LYS A 250 -24.66 5.01 1.69
CA LYS A 250 -24.86 6.30 1.04
C LYS A 250 -24.30 7.39 1.96
N ILE A 251 -23.35 8.16 1.45
CA ILE A 251 -22.82 9.31 2.18
C ILE A 251 -23.88 10.42 2.13
N ASP A 252 -24.28 10.89 3.32
CA ASP A 252 -25.19 12.03 3.42
C ASP A 252 -24.46 13.34 3.04
N ASP A 253 -25.01 14.06 2.09
CA ASP A 253 -24.51 15.39 1.68
C ASP A 253 -24.48 16.41 2.84
N ALA A 254 -25.25 16.19 3.91
CA ALA A 254 -25.18 17.01 5.11
C ALA A 254 -23.79 17.01 5.74
N ILE A 255 -23.09 15.87 5.72
CA ILE A 255 -21.71 15.75 6.23
C ILE A 255 -20.77 16.70 5.48
N ARG A 256 -20.87 16.75 4.17
CA ARG A 256 -20.08 17.66 3.33
C ARG A 256 -20.38 19.12 3.64
N LYS A 257 -21.66 19.45 3.77
CA LYS A 257 -22.10 20.83 4.10
C LYS A 257 -21.51 21.30 5.42
N VAL A 258 -21.62 20.48 6.47
CA VAL A 258 -21.04 20.77 7.79
C VAL A 258 -19.52 21.00 7.72
N GLN A 259 -18.79 20.21 6.95
CA GLN A 259 -17.33 20.39 6.79
C GLN A 259 -16.98 21.67 6.01
N VAL A 260 -17.77 21.99 4.98
CA VAL A 260 -17.59 23.25 4.21
C VAL A 260 -17.85 24.47 5.11
N GLU A 261 -18.91 24.43 5.91
CA GLU A 261 -19.27 25.51 6.86
C GLU A 261 -18.15 25.70 7.89
N LYS A 262 -17.64 24.62 8.52
CA LYS A 262 -16.52 24.69 9.45
C LYS A 262 -15.26 25.28 8.80
N LEU A 263 -14.96 24.88 7.57
CA LEU A 263 -13.80 25.42 6.86
C LEU A 263 -13.98 26.90 6.53
N GLN A 264 -15.18 27.32 6.14
CA GLN A 264 -15.49 28.71 5.88
C GLN A 264 -15.38 29.56 7.15
N GLN A 265 -15.91 29.07 8.25
CA GLN A 265 -15.80 29.72 9.57
C GLN A 265 -14.32 29.90 9.95
N LEU A 266 -13.51 28.82 9.87
CA LEU A 266 -12.06 28.90 10.12
C LEU A 266 -11.39 29.99 9.28
N LYS A 267 -11.70 30.07 7.98
CA LYS A 267 -11.12 31.05 7.08
C LYS A 267 -11.54 32.50 7.42
N ASN A 268 -12.75 32.67 7.97
CA ASN A 268 -13.23 33.99 8.38
C ASN A 268 -12.63 34.45 9.73
N GLU A 269 -12.34 33.52 10.63
CA GLU A 269 -11.87 33.80 11.99
C GLU A 269 -10.34 33.91 12.10
N ARG A 270 -9.59 33.28 11.19
CA ARG A 270 -8.13 33.30 11.21
C ARG A 270 -7.55 34.63 10.76
N ASP A 271 -6.32 34.95 11.21
CA ASP A 271 -5.57 36.10 10.72
C ASP A 271 -5.07 35.84 9.27
N ALA A 272 -5.80 36.40 8.30
CA ALA A 272 -5.50 36.23 6.88
C ALA A 272 -4.13 36.82 6.49
N VAL A 273 -3.66 37.87 7.19
CA VAL A 273 -2.36 38.52 6.92
C VAL A 273 -1.23 37.58 7.33
N THR A 274 -1.29 37.03 8.52
CA THR A 274 -0.29 36.06 9.01
C THR A 274 -0.24 34.80 8.16
N VAL A 275 -1.40 34.28 7.76
CA VAL A 275 -1.47 33.12 6.83
C VAL A 275 -0.78 33.45 5.51
N ALA A 276 -1.08 34.60 4.90
CA ALA A 276 -0.47 34.99 3.63
C ALA A 276 1.06 35.15 3.74
N GLN A 277 1.56 35.73 4.84
CA GLN A 277 3.00 35.84 5.12
C GLN A 277 3.68 34.47 5.22
N HIS A 278 3.09 33.50 5.94
CA HIS A 278 3.67 32.17 6.07
C HIS A 278 3.62 31.37 4.76
N LEU A 279 2.57 31.51 3.95
CA LEU A 279 2.48 30.91 2.63
C LEU A 279 3.52 31.49 1.65
N GLU A 280 3.77 32.81 1.69
CA GLU A 280 4.81 33.45 0.89
C GLU A 280 6.22 33.03 1.35
N ALA A 281 6.44 32.94 2.66
CA ALA A 281 7.68 32.41 3.21
C ALA A 281 7.92 30.94 2.78
N LEU A 282 6.87 30.11 2.74
CA LEU A 282 6.93 28.76 2.22
C LEU A 282 7.26 28.75 0.71
N SER A 283 6.63 29.62 -0.08
CA SER A 283 6.90 29.76 -1.51
C SER A 283 8.37 30.13 -1.79
N THR A 284 8.90 31.06 -1.02
CA THR A 284 10.31 31.50 -1.12
C THR A 284 11.26 30.36 -0.73
N ALA A 285 10.98 29.69 0.39
CA ALA A 285 11.76 28.54 0.85
C ALA A 285 11.76 27.39 -0.16
N ALA A 286 10.62 27.14 -0.81
CA ALA A 286 10.46 26.06 -1.80
C ALA A 286 11.31 26.26 -3.08
N LYS A 287 11.76 27.49 -3.34
CA LYS A 287 12.68 27.82 -4.45
C LYS A 287 14.16 27.64 -4.10
N SER A 288 14.48 27.16 -2.91
CA SER A 288 15.82 26.96 -2.38
C SER A 288 15.99 25.55 -1.78
N ASP A 289 17.20 25.25 -1.29
CA ASP A 289 17.52 23.94 -0.67
C ASP A 289 17.22 23.88 0.83
N VAL A 290 16.50 24.83 1.41
CA VAL A 290 16.19 24.82 2.84
C VAL A 290 15.14 23.80 3.20
N ASN A 291 15.16 23.35 4.46
CA ASN A 291 14.15 22.44 4.98
C ASN A 291 12.77 23.13 5.04
N LEU A 292 11.80 22.61 4.29
CA LEU A 292 10.45 23.18 4.20
C LEU A 292 9.59 22.93 5.44
N MET A 293 9.91 21.92 6.26
CA MET A 293 9.05 21.52 7.38
C MET A 293 8.77 22.64 8.39
N PRO A 294 9.75 23.49 8.80
CA PRO A 294 9.48 24.63 9.67
C PRO A 294 8.49 25.63 9.05
N HIS A 295 8.61 25.91 7.75
CA HIS A 295 7.71 26.83 7.03
C HIS A 295 6.28 26.25 6.90
N ILE A 296 6.17 24.94 6.63
CA ILE A 296 4.88 24.24 6.63
C ILE A 296 4.24 24.29 8.02
N LEU A 297 5.03 24.07 9.08
CA LEU A 297 4.51 24.09 10.45
C LEU A 297 3.97 25.49 10.81
N ASN A 298 4.72 26.54 10.52
CA ASN A 298 4.26 27.92 10.75
C ASN A 298 2.96 28.23 10.00
N ALA A 299 2.84 27.76 8.74
CA ALA A 299 1.61 27.92 7.98
C ALA A 299 0.43 27.15 8.62
N VAL A 300 0.66 25.93 9.10
CA VAL A 300 -0.37 25.12 9.80
C VAL A 300 -0.77 25.79 11.12
N GLU A 301 0.17 26.28 11.91
CA GLU A 301 -0.09 26.96 13.18
C GLU A 301 -0.88 28.27 13.00
N SER A 302 -0.74 28.93 11.85
CA SER A 302 -1.57 30.09 11.47
C SER A 302 -2.91 29.70 10.83
N TYR A 303 -3.28 28.43 10.83
CA TYR A 303 -4.49 27.89 10.23
C TYR A 303 -4.56 27.99 8.70
N ALA A 304 -3.42 27.95 8.00
CA ALA A 304 -3.43 27.67 6.57
C ALA A 304 -3.99 26.26 6.31
N THR A 305 -4.86 26.13 5.32
CA THR A 305 -5.44 24.85 4.95
C THR A 305 -4.45 23.99 4.18
N LEU A 306 -4.67 22.66 4.19
CA LEU A 306 -3.88 21.74 3.38
C LEU A 306 -3.86 22.13 1.89
N GLY A 307 -5.00 22.60 1.37
CA GLY A 307 -5.11 23.05 -0.02
C GLY A 307 -4.20 24.25 -0.31
N GLU A 308 -4.22 25.27 0.56
CA GLU A 308 -3.39 26.48 0.39
C GLU A 308 -1.89 26.13 0.43
N ILE A 309 -1.45 25.27 1.36
CA ILE A 309 -0.07 24.80 1.43
C ILE A 309 0.31 23.98 0.18
N ALA A 310 -0.56 23.06 -0.24
CA ALA A 310 -0.34 22.24 -1.42
C ALA A 310 -0.30 23.07 -2.71
N ASP A 311 -1.13 24.10 -2.83
CA ASP A 311 -1.15 25.02 -3.97
C ASP A 311 0.14 25.82 -4.10
N VAL A 312 0.71 26.29 -2.97
CA VAL A 312 2.03 26.94 -2.95
C VAL A 312 3.09 25.99 -3.51
N LEU A 313 3.14 24.76 -3.03
CA LEU A 313 4.12 23.77 -3.50
C LEU A 313 3.88 23.36 -4.96
N ARG A 314 2.62 23.24 -5.39
CA ARG A 314 2.24 22.96 -6.78
C ARG A 314 2.69 24.07 -7.73
N ASN A 315 2.56 25.31 -7.31
CA ASN A 315 2.97 26.46 -8.11
C ASN A 315 4.50 26.53 -8.30
N VAL A 316 5.28 26.01 -7.34
CA VAL A 316 6.75 25.99 -7.43
C VAL A 316 7.26 24.76 -8.17
N PHE A 317 6.74 23.58 -7.84
CA PHE A 317 7.26 22.30 -8.34
C PHE A 317 6.48 21.71 -9.53
N GLY A 318 5.28 22.24 -9.81
CA GLY A 318 4.38 21.66 -10.79
C GLY A 318 3.70 20.38 -10.29
N GLU A 319 3.02 19.71 -11.20
CA GLU A 319 2.40 18.39 -10.96
C GLU A 319 3.04 17.35 -11.86
N TYR A 320 3.30 16.16 -11.32
CA TYR A 320 3.71 15.03 -12.14
C TYR A 320 2.55 14.58 -13.02
N LYS A 321 2.77 14.63 -14.33
CA LYS A 321 1.86 14.12 -15.35
C LYS A 321 2.50 12.86 -15.92
N GLY A 322 2.17 11.71 -15.30
CA GLY A 322 2.61 10.39 -15.75
C GLY A 322 2.00 9.96 -17.06
#